data_7170e5ca85cffabbfa8d04fa641c5e7b
#
_entry.id   7170e5ca85cffabbfa8d04fa641c5e7b
#
_cell.length_a   1.000
_cell.length_b   1.000
_cell.length_c   1.000
_cell.angle_alpha   90.00
_cell.angle_beta   90.00
_cell.angle_gamma   90.00
#
_symmetry.space_group_name_H-M   'P 1'
#
loop_
_entity.id
_entity.type
_entity.pdbx_description
1 polymer ?
#
loop_
_entity_poly.entity_id
_entity_poly.type
_entity_poly.pdbx_seq_one_letter_code
_entity_poly.pdbx_strand_id
1 'polypeptide(L)'
;MGFWSSVGSCLSSAISCVSSVVSSIGGALASGASSLLKVAGPWLGPIGQIAQVIGIALDVLKPKEHVEELGAKAMESDKSMADFDSTSEYIDYIRNDIKLDTEKFEHATEAEKLARLAIGTCITIKGVEEKKGFDIPMDTWLALGKMGMEKLEGKSKDIDAMIEAFKTGESAKDLNAYVDGKLDAKTELAVGDKLADVYRQLEPEASKEAIEKRVIDAQVGG
;
A
#
# COMPACT_ATOMS: atom_id res chain seq x y z
N MET A 1 -24.28 2.71 -18.90
CA MET A 1 -23.00 2.08 -19.30
C MET A 1 -21.80 3.04 -19.28
N GLY A 2 -21.66 3.94 -18.30
CA GLY A 2 -20.62 4.99 -18.30
C GLY A 2 -19.55 4.88 -17.21
N PHE A 3 -19.87 4.32 -16.06
CA PHE A 3 -18.96 4.39 -14.89
C PHE A 3 -17.72 3.51 -15.02
N TRP A 4 -17.86 2.26 -15.45
CA TRP A 4 -16.74 1.32 -15.61
C TRP A 4 -15.79 1.68 -16.75
N SER A 5 -16.29 2.30 -17.85
CA SER A 5 -15.42 2.77 -18.94
C SER A 5 -14.58 3.98 -18.54
N SER A 6 -15.11 4.85 -17.69
CA SER A 6 -14.40 6.02 -17.14
C SER A 6 -13.25 5.61 -16.22
N VAL A 7 -13.47 4.65 -15.32
CA VAL A 7 -12.41 4.14 -14.41
C VAL A 7 -11.30 3.45 -15.21
N GLY A 8 -11.64 2.62 -16.19
CA GLY A 8 -10.66 1.94 -17.01
C GLY A 8 -9.78 2.89 -17.84
N SER A 9 -10.37 3.96 -18.39
CA SER A 9 -9.63 4.98 -19.14
C SER A 9 -8.70 5.79 -18.22
N CYS A 10 -9.13 6.12 -17.01
CA CYS A 10 -8.32 6.84 -16.04
C CYS A 10 -7.12 6.02 -15.59
N LEU A 11 -7.29 4.73 -15.30
CA LEU A 11 -6.19 3.82 -14.94
C LEU A 11 -5.18 3.67 -16.09
N SER A 12 -5.65 3.52 -17.33
CA SER A 12 -4.77 3.45 -18.50
C SER A 12 -3.96 4.73 -18.68
N SER A 13 -4.58 5.90 -18.47
CA SER A 13 -3.91 7.19 -18.51
C SER A 13 -2.90 7.33 -17.37
N ALA A 14 -3.22 6.89 -16.16
CA ALA A 14 -2.30 6.90 -15.04
C ALA A 14 -1.05 6.01 -15.31
N ILE A 15 -1.24 4.82 -15.89
CA ILE A 15 -0.13 3.95 -16.31
C ILE A 15 0.74 4.66 -17.36
N SER A 16 0.14 5.39 -18.30
CA SER A 16 0.88 6.19 -19.28
C SER A 16 1.68 7.32 -18.61
N CYS A 17 1.11 7.98 -17.61
CA CYS A 17 1.84 8.98 -16.80
C CYS A 17 3.05 8.36 -16.10
N VAL A 18 2.89 7.19 -15.44
CA VAL A 18 4.02 6.46 -14.84
C VAL A 18 5.09 6.12 -15.87
N SER A 19 4.67 5.67 -17.06
CA SER A 19 5.60 5.32 -18.14
C SER A 19 6.36 6.52 -18.69
N SER A 20 5.77 7.71 -18.70
CA SER A 20 6.43 8.94 -19.20
C SER A 20 7.54 9.45 -18.27
N VAL A 21 7.55 9.06 -17.01
CA VAL A 21 8.52 9.49 -15.99
C VAL A 21 9.51 8.39 -15.59
N VAL A 22 9.63 7.33 -16.38
CA VAL A 22 10.55 6.20 -16.10
C VAL A 22 12.00 6.67 -15.92
N SER A 23 12.44 7.69 -16.66
CA SER A 23 13.78 8.27 -16.51
C SER A 23 14.00 8.92 -15.15
N SER A 24 12.96 9.49 -14.56
CA SER A 24 13.04 10.17 -13.26
C SER A 24 12.94 9.19 -12.08
N ILE A 25 12.07 8.18 -12.19
CA ILE A 25 11.80 7.27 -11.06
C ILE A 25 12.56 5.94 -11.14
N GLY A 26 13.08 5.60 -12.32
CA GLY A 26 13.73 4.32 -12.60
C GLY A 26 12.77 3.20 -13.00
N GLY A 27 13.26 2.25 -13.80
CA GLY A 27 12.43 1.19 -14.39
C GLY A 27 11.77 0.26 -13.36
N ALA A 28 12.48 -0.07 -12.28
CA ALA A 28 11.94 -0.93 -11.23
C ALA A 28 10.75 -0.29 -10.50
N LEU A 29 10.87 0.99 -10.13
CA LEU A 29 9.80 1.73 -9.48
C LEU A 29 8.61 1.96 -10.42
N ALA A 30 8.88 2.29 -11.70
CA ALA A 30 7.83 2.44 -12.72
C ALA A 30 7.05 1.14 -12.94
N SER A 31 7.75 -0.01 -12.97
CA SER A 31 7.12 -1.33 -13.06
C SER A 31 6.25 -1.64 -11.85
N GLY A 32 6.75 -1.36 -10.64
CA GLY A 32 6.03 -1.54 -9.38
C GLY A 32 4.77 -0.68 -9.33
N ALA A 33 4.87 0.62 -9.61
CA ALA A 33 3.75 1.55 -9.63
C ALA A 33 2.70 1.18 -10.70
N SER A 34 3.13 0.77 -11.90
CA SER A 34 2.23 0.30 -12.95
C SER A 34 1.52 -1.00 -12.56
N SER A 35 2.21 -1.91 -11.89
CA SER A 35 1.63 -3.15 -11.35
C SER A 35 0.61 -2.84 -10.27
N LEU A 36 0.94 -1.93 -9.35
CA LEU A 36 0.03 -1.49 -8.29
C LEU A 36 -1.25 -0.88 -8.88
N LEU A 37 -1.14 0.00 -9.90
CA LEU A 37 -2.30 0.55 -10.61
C LEU A 37 -3.18 -0.55 -11.23
N LYS A 38 -2.57 -1.55 -11.89
CA LYS A 38 -3.30 -2.64 -12.55
C LYS A 38 -4.01 -3.57 -11.56
N VAL A 39 -3.33 -3.91 -10.46
CA VAL A 39 -3.79 -4.95 -9.52
C VAL A 39 -4.65 -4.35 -8.42
N ALA A 40 -4.26 -3.20 -7.87
CA ALA A 40 -4.96 -2.57 -6.75
C ALA A 40 -6.25 -1.86 -7.20
N GLY A 41 -6.25 -1.23 -8.38
CA GLY A 41 -7.44 -0.54 -8.90
C GLY A 41 -8.08 0.39 -7.87
N PRO A 42 -9.33 0.12 -7.45
CA PRO A 42 -10.04 0.96 -6.47
C PRO A 42 -9.44 0.92 -5.06
N TRP A 43 -8.57 -0.05 -4.75
CA TRP A 43 -7.94 -0.20 -3.44
C TRP A 43 -6.63 0.59 -3.30
N LEU A 44 -6.17 1.29 -4.36
CA LEU A 44 -4.93 2.06 -4.32
C LEU A 44 -4.96 3.15 -3.25
N GLY A 45 -6.08 3.88 -3.11
CA GLY A 45 -6.24 4.90 -2.07
C GLY A 45 -6.10 4.32 -0.65
N PRO A 46 -6.89 3.31 -0.27
CA PRO A 46 -6.72 2.60 0.99
C PRO A 46 -5.30 2.03 1.22
N ILE A 47 -4.68 1.40 0.21
CA ILE A 47 -3.29 0.90 0.31
C ILE A 47 -2.32 2.05 0.58
N GLY A 48 -2.46 3.19 -0.12
CA GLY A 48 -1.65 4.37 0.11
C GLY A 48 -1.76 4.91 1.53
N GLN A 49 -2.97 4.94 2.09
CA GLN A 49 -3.19 5.34 3.49
C GLN A 49 -2.52 4.38 4.48
N ILE A 50 -2.65 3.08 4.25
CA ILE A 50 -2.02 2.04 5.09
C ILE A 50 -0.50 2.14 5.01
N ALA A 51 0.06 2.27 3.79
CA ALA A 51 1.49 2.46 3.59
C ALA A 51 1.99 3.74 4.28
N GLN A 52 1.22 4.83 4.25
CA GLN A 52 1.55 6.07 4.96
C GLN A 52 1.60 5.87 6.48
N VAL A 53 0.60 5.21 7.06
CA VAL A 53 0.54 4.98 8.52
C VAL A 53 1.71 4.14 8.99
N ILE A 54 2.00 3.02 8.34
CA ILE A 54 3.14 2.18 8.71
C ILE A 54 4.48 2.84 8.36
N GLY A 55 4.53 3.59 7.26
CA GLY A 55 5.71 4.36 6.85
C GLY A 55 6.10 5.42 7.89
N ILE A 56 5.12 6.13 8.45
CA ILE A 56 5.36 7.09 9.55
C ILE A 56 5.82 6.35 10.81
N ALA A 57 5.20 5.22 11.16
CA ALA A 57 5.54 4.46 12.35
C ALA A 57 6.96 3.86 12.32
N LEU A 58 7.49 3.58 11.12
CA LEU A 58 8.84 3.04 10.90
C LEU A 58 9.87 4.12 10.49
N ASP A 59 9.54 5.40 10.63
CA ASP A 59 10.40 6.53 10.24
C ASP A 59 10.83 6.53 8.76
N VAL A 60 10.03 5.95 7.88
CA VAL A 60 10.17 6.07 6.42
C VAL A 60 9.63 7.42 5.96
N LEU A 61 8.46 7.81 6.48
CA LEU A 61 7.83 9.10 6.23
C LEU A 61 7.84 9.95 7.51
N LYS A 62 7.88 11.27 7.34
CA LYS A 62 7.65 12.21 8.44
C LYS A 62 6.14 12.38 8.72
N PRO A 63 5.73 12.77 9.94
CA PRO A 63 4.29 12.84 10.32
C PRO A 63 3.39 13.73 9.44
N LYS A 64 3.96 14.65 8.68
CA LYS A 64 3.23 15.56 7.79
C LYS A 64 3.45 15.28 6.30
N GLU A 65 4.19 14.23 5.98
CA GLU A 65 4.43 13.85 4.58
C GLU A 65 3.29 12.96 4.10
N HIS A 66 2.91 13.17 2.85
CA HIS A 66 1.88 12.39 2.17
C HIS A 66 2.49 11.59 1.03
N VAL A 67 2.03 10.36 0.86
CA VAL A 67 2.51 9.46 -0.21
C VAL A 67 2.34 10.08 -1.61
N GLU A 68 1.28 10.85 -1.84
CA GLU A 68 1.05 11.51 -3.12
C GLU A 68 2.08 12.63 -3.39
N GLU A 69 2.42 13.42 -2.38
CA GLU A 69 3.48 14.46 -2.49
C GLU A 69 4.85 13.83 -2.75
N LEU A 70 5.15 12.72 -2.06
CA LEU A 70 6.38 11.97 -2.30
C LEU A 70 6.46 11.47 -3.74
N GLY A 71 5.34 10.94 -4.27
CA GLY A 71 5.25 10.52 -5.66
C GLY A 71 5.38 11.67 -6.64
N ALA A 72 4.77 12.83 -6.36
CA ALA A 72 4.88 14.02 -7.20
C ALA A 72 6.33 14.52 -7.28
N LYS A 73 7.02 14.60 -6.15
CA LYS A 73 8.45 14.96 -6.10
C LYS A 73 9.32 13.96 -6.85
N ALA A 74 9.04 12.67 -6.72
CA ALA A 74 9.76 11.64 -7.45
C ALA A 74 9.62 11.78 -8.97
N MET A 75 8.45 12.19 -9.47
CA MET A 75 8.22 12.44 -10.89
C MET A 75 9.01 13.63 -11.43
N GLU A 76 9.36 14.60 -10.58
CA GLU A 76 10.14 15.78 -10.93
C GLU A 76 11.66 15.60 -10.65
N SER A 77 12.06 14.45 -10.14
CA SER A 77 13.44 14.13 -9.81
C SER A 77 14.31 14.00 -11.07
N ASP A 78 15.55 14.48 -10.98
CA ASP A 78 16.62 14.28 -11.97
C ASP A 78 17.44 13.01 -11.72
N LYS A 79 17.21 12.33 -10.58
CA LYS A 79 17.81 11.04 -10.22
C LYS A 79 16.73 10.02 -9.93
N SER A 80 17.00 8.78 -10.31
CA SER A 80 16.14 7.65 -10.08
C SER A 80 16.49 6.93 -8.75
N MET A 81 15.61 6.10 -8.25
CA MET A 81 15.90 5.28 -7.06
C MET A 81 17.15 4.40 -7.25
N ALA A 82 17.47 4.00 -8.49
CA ALA A 82 18.63 3.17 -8.79
C ALA A 82 19.98 3.90 -8.64
N ASP A 83 19.98 5.24 -8.50
CA ASP A 83 21.17 6.04 -8.31
C ASP A 83 21.59 6.16 -6.83
N PHE A 84 20.88 5.48 -5.93
CA PHE A 84 21.10 5.50 -4.48
C PHE A 84 21.35 4.09 -3.93
N ASP A 85 22.11 4.01 -2.84
CA ASP A 85 22.45 2.73 -2.20
C ASP A 85 21.27 2.15 -1.40
N SER A 86 20.29 2.98 -1.02
CA SER A 86 19.12 2.58 -0.25
C SER A 86 17.86 3.38 -0.62
N THR A 87 16.69 2.81 -0.33
CA THR A 87 15.41 3.52 -0.47
C THR A 87 15.35 4.72 0.46
N SER A 88 15.91 4.60 1.67
CA SER A 88 15.97 5.68 2.64
C SER A 88 16.74 6.89 2.12
N GLU A 89 17.90 6.68 1.49
CA GLU A 89 18.68 7.77 0.85
C GLU A 89 17.92 8.43 -0.29
N TYR A 90 17.25 7.66 -1.13
CA TYR A 90 16.41 8.22 -2.19
C TYR A 90 15.25 9.05 -1.64
N ILE A 91 14.56 8.56 -0.59
CA ILE A 91 13.49 9.32 0.06
C ILE A 91 14.03 10.62 0.65
N ASP A 92 15.19 10.60 1.29
CA ASP A 92 15.81 11.81 1.86
C ASP A 92 16.19 12.81 0.77
N TYR A 93 16.70 12.33 -0.37
CA TYR A 93 16.99 13.19 -1.51
C TYR A 93 15.74 13.85 -2.08
N ILE A 94 14.70 13.10 -2.44
CA ILE A 94 13.46 13.69 -2.98
C ILE A 94 12.74 14.58 -1.97
N ARG A 95 12.88 14.30 -0.67
CA ARG A 95 12.34 15.13 0.41
C ARG A 95 12.98 16.50 0.47
N ASN A 96 14.33 16.55 0.44
CA ASN A 96 15.11 17.73 0.76
C ASN A 96 15.52 18.55 -0.47
N ASP A 97 15.80 17.89 -1.60
CA ASP A 97 16.37 18.52 -2.78
C ASP A 97 15.32 18.79 -3.87
N ILE A 98 14.21 18.03 -3.90
CA ILE A 98 13.16 18.24 -4.89
C ILE A 98 12.06 19.14 -4.32
N LYS A 99 11.86 20.29 -4.98
CA LYS A 99 10.77 21.22 -4.64
C LYS A 99 9.50 20.82 -5.38
N LEU A 100 8.42 20.71 -4.64
CA LEU A 100 7.10 20.46 -5.23
C LEU A 100 6.62 21.72 -5.96
N ASP A 101 6.26 21.58 -7.23
CA ASP A 101 5.52 22.59 -7.97
C ASP A 101 4.06 22.57 -7.51
N THR A 102 3.74 23.47 -6.57
CA THR A 102 2.41 23.53 -5.93
C THR A 102 1.30 23.78 -6.95
N GLU A 103 1.54 24.62 -7.96
CA GLU A 103 0.54 24.92 -8.99
C GLU A 103 0.21 23.69 -9.82
N LYS A 104 1.23 22.98 -10.31
CA LYS A 104 1.03 21.70 -11.00
C LYS A 104 0.42 20.62 -10.09
N PHE A 105 0.79 20.64 -8.81
CA PHE A 105 0.25 19.67 -7.85
C PHE A 105 -1.25 19.85 -7.66
N GLU A 106 -1.71 21.08 -7.45
CA GLU A 106 -3.13 21.40 -7.20
C GLU A 106 -4.01 21.21 -8.44
N HIS A 107 -3.49 21.50 -9.63
CA HIS A 107 -4.23 21.43 -10.91
C HIS A 107 -4.05 20.10 -11.65
N ALA A 108 -3.51 19.06 -11.01
CA ALA A 108 -3.31 17.75 -11.60
C ALA A 108 -4.62 17.08 -12.02
N THR A 109 -4.58 16.40 -13.15
CA THR A 109 -5.67 15.52 -13.60
C THR A 109 -5.81 14.30 -12.68
N GLU A 110 -6.97 13.66 -12.69
CA GLU A 110 -7.19 12.43 -11.90
C GLU A 110 -6.20 11.30 -12.26
N ALA A 111 -5.77 11.22 -13.52
CA ALA A 111 -4.76 10.27 -13.95
C ALA A 111 -3.38 10.57 -13.34
N GLU A 112 -2.99 11.83 -13.29
CA GLU A 112 -1.74 12.28 -12.67
C GLU A 112 -1.77 12.06 -11.14
N LYS A 113 -2.87 12.36 -10.47
CA LYS A 113 -3.07 12.07 -9.04
C LYS A 113 -2.91 10.59 -8.74
N LEU A 114 -3.55 9.72 -9.54
CA LEU A 114 -3.40 8.27 -9.41
C LEU A 114 -1.97 7.80 -9.66
N ALA A 115 -1.27 8.37 -10.66
CA ALA A 115 0.13 8.05 -10.93
C ALA A 115 1.04 8.47 -9.76
N ARG A 116 0.88 9.68 -9.23
CA ARG A 116 1.60 10.17 -8.06
C ARG A 116 1.36 9.29 -6.84
N LEU A 117 0.08 8.97 -6.56
CA LEU A 117 -0.29 8.09 -5.46
C LEU A 117 0.36 6.72 -5.61
N ALA A 118 0.33 6.12 -6.81
CA ALA A 118 0.94 4.81 -7.06
C ALA A 118 2.46 4.84 -6.89
N ILE A 119 3.14 5.86 -7.40
CA ILE A 119 4.60 6.02 -7.27
C ILE A 119 4.97 6.21 -5.81
N GLY A 120 4.33 7.15 -5.11
CA GLY A 120 4.64 7.44 -3.71
C GLY A 120 4.32 6.26 -2.79
N THR A 121 3.22 5.53 -3.05
CA THR A 121 2.90 4.29 -2.34
C THR A 121 3.98 3.23 -2.56
N CYS A 122 4.45 3.05 -3.81
CA CYS A 122 5.53 2.12 -4.13
C CYS A 122 6.84 2.47 -3.41
N ILE A 123 7.23 3.75 -3.39
CA ILE A 123 8.42 4.23 -2.67
C ILE A 123 8.28 3.94 -1.18
N THR A 124 7.13 4.25 -0.61
CA THR A 124 6.86 4.02 0.83
C THR A 124 6.89 2.54 1.17
N ILE A 125 6.28 1.67 0.35
CA ILE A 125 6.34 0.21 0.50
C ILE A 125 7.80 -0.26 0.49
N LYS A 126 8.62 0.20 -0.45
CA LYS A 126 10.04 -0.16 -0.52
C LYS A 126 10.82 0.32 0.71
N GLY A 127 10.53 1.50 1.22
CA GLY A 127 11.11 1.97 2.49
C GLY A 127 10.68 1.11 3.70
N VAL A 128 9.41 0.70 3.76
CA VAL A 128 8.91 -0.22 4.79
C VAL A 128 9.60 -1.58 4.68
N GLU A 129 9.72 -2.16 3.48
CA GLU A 129 10.43 -3.42 3.23
C GLU A 129 11.90 -3.35 3.66
N GLU A 130 12.59 -2.24 3.36
CA GLU A 130 13.97 -2.00 3.80
C GLU A 130 14.07 -1.97 5.34
N LYS A 131 13.16 -1.27 6.03
CA LYS A 131 13.11 -1.24 7.50
C LYS A 131 12.78 -2.59 8.13
N LYS A 132 11.95 -3.39 7.47
CA LYS A 132 11.54 -4.72 7.93
C LYS A 132 12.58 -5.80 7.59
N GLY A 133 13.43 -5.57 6.61
CA GLY A 133 14.44 -6.53 6.15
C GLY A 133 13.88 -7.70 5.33
N PHE A 134 12.65 -7.58 4.81
CA PHE A 134 12.04 -8.57 3.91
C PHE A 134 11.04 -7.90 2.94
N ASP A 135 10.83 -8.53 1.78
CA ASP A 135 9.81 -8.10 0.82
C ASP A 135 8.42 -8.49 1.31
N ILE A 136 7.47 -7.55 1.20
CA ILE A 136 6.08 -7.76 1.60
C ILE A 136 5.26 -8.10 0.34
N PRO A 137 4.64 -9.29 0.27
CA PRO A 137 3.87 -9.69 -0.90
C PRO A 137 2.75 -8.70 -1.22
N MET A 138 2.51 -8.45 -2.52
CA MET A 138 1.44 -7.56 -2.97
C MET A 138 0.06 -8.02 -2.49
N ASP A 139 -0.17 -9.32 -2.36
CA ASP A 139 -1.42 -9.87 -1.81
C ASP A 139 -1.68 -9.43 -0.37
N THR A 140 -0.63 -9.23 0.45
CA THR A 140 -0.77 -8.66 1.81
C THR A 140 -1.28 -7.22 1.73
N TRP A 141 -0.67 -6.38 0.88
CA TRP A 141 -1.11 -5.00 0.68
C TRP A 141 -2.54 -4.91 0.15
N LEU A 142 -2.91 -5.81 -0.78
CA LEU A 142 -4.28 -5.89 -1.31
C LEU A 142 -5.28 -6.28 -0.22
N ALA A 143 -4.98 -7.30 0.58
CA ALA A 143 -5.83 -7.71 1.68
C ALA A 143 -6.04 -6.57 2.69
N LEU A 144 -4.94 -5.92 3.12
CA LEU A 144 -5.00 -4.77 4.01
C LEU A 144 -5.81 -3.62 3.42
N GLY A 145 -5.59 -3.30 2.13
CA GLY A 145 -6.35 -2.26 1.43
C GLY A 145 -7.85 -2.55 1.35
N LYS A 146 -8.23 -3.80 1.15
CA LYS A 146 -9.63 -4.26 1.14
C LYS A 146 -10.26 -4.24 2.52
N MET A 147 -9.51 -4.61 3.56
CA MET A 147 -9.95 -4.46 4.95
C MET A 147 -10.15 -2.99 5.30
N GLY A 148 -9.28 -2.12 4.79
CA GLY A 148 -9.34 -0.69 5.02
C GLY A 148 -8.90 -0.27 6.42
N MET A 149 -8.72 1.05 6.61
CA MET A 149 -8.26 1.62 7.87
C MET A 149 -9.24 1.41 9.04
N GLU A 150 -10.53 1.27 8.75
CA GLU A 150 -11.57 1.09 9.77
C GLU A 150 -11.40 -0.25 10.49
N LYS A 151 -11.24 -1.35 9.73
CA LYS A 151 -11.05 -2.70 10.30
C LYS A 151 -9.67 -2.89 10.95
N LEU A 152 -8.69 -2.06 10.57
CA LEU A 152 -7.36 -1.99 11.17
C LEU A 152 -7.29 -0.95 12.31
N GLU A 153 -8.45 -0.40 12.72
CA GLU A 153 -8.57 0.63 13.77
C GLU A 153 -7.61 1.83 13.62
N GLY A 154 -7.11 2.07 12.41
CA GLY A 154 -6.14 3.12 12.12
C GLY A 154 -4.79 2.98 12.83
N LYS A 155 -4.50 1.80 13.41
CA LYS A 155 -3.32 1.59 14.25
C LYS A 155 -2.18 0.97 13.45
N SER A 156 -1.00 1.59 13.51
CA SER A 156 0.21 1.04 12.90
C SER A 156 0.59 -0.34 13.44
N LYS A 157 0.30 -0.61 14.72
CA LYS A 157 0.55 -1.92 15.35
C LYS A 157 -0.26 -3.04 14.71
N ASP A 158 -1.52 -2.80 14.36
CA ASP A 158 -2.38 -3.78 13.71
C ASP A 158 -1.88 -4.07 12.29
N ILE A 159 -1.52 -3.02 11.56
CA ILE A 159 -0.91 -3.15 10.22
C ILE A 159 0.39 -3.95 10.31
N ASP A 160 1.26 -3.62 11.24
CA ASP A 160 2.56 -4.28 11.43
C ASP A 160 2.40 -5.76 11.78
N ALA A 161 1.51 -6.10 12.69
CA ALA A 161 1.22 -7.48 13.07
C ALA A 161 0.65 -8.31 11.90
N MET A 162 -0.21 -7.72 11.09
CA MET A 162 -0.72 -8.36 9.87
C MET A 162 0.39 -8.60 8.84
N ILE A 163 1.26 -7.62 8.60
CA ILE A 163 2.41 -7.76 7.70
C ILE A 163 3.29 -8.91 8.18
N GLU A 164 3.64 -8.97 9.47
CA GLU A 164 4.46 -10.05 10.02
C GLU A 164 3.81 -11.42 9.92
N ALA A 165 2.52 -11.50 10.22
CA ALA A 165 1.79 -12.76 10.18
C ALA A 165 1.67 -13.30 8.74
N PHE A 166 1.50 -12.43 7.76
CA PHE A 166 1.21 -12.80 6.37
C PHE A 166 2.34 -12.39 5.40
N LYS A 167 3.60 -12.53 5.82
CA LYS A 167 4.77 -12.14 5.05
C LYS A 167 5.24 -13.14 3.97
N THR A 168 4.72 -14.37 3.96
CA THR A 168 5.05 -15.34 2.91
C THR A 168 4.05 -15.26 1.76
N GLY A 169 4.50 -15.54 0.53
CA GLY A 169 3.65 -15.45 -0.65
C GLY A 169 2.40 -16.33 -0.58
N GLU A 170 2.49 -17.53 0.04
CA GLU A 170 1.35 -18.42 0.24
C GLU A 170 0.36 -17.83 1.26
N SER A 171 0.83 -17.47 2.46
CA SER A 171 -0.03 -16.89 3.49
C SER A 171 -0.66 -15.55 3.08
N ALA A 172 0.04 -14.76 2.27
CA ALA A 172 -0.49 -13.51 1.73
C ALA A 172 -1.65 -13.74 0.75
N LYS A 173 -1.51 -14.73 -0.16
CA LYS A 173 -2.58 -15.13 -1.07
C LYS A 173 -3.80 -15.65 -0.32
N ASP A 174 -3.58 -16.47 0.71
CA ASP A 174 -4.64 -16.99 1.53
C ASP A 174 -5.37 -15.88 2.29
N LEU A 175 -4.64 -14.90 2.86
CA LEU A 175 -5.25 -13.73 3.48
C LEU A 175 -6.09 -12.94 2.48
N ASN A 176 -5.56 -12.67 1.29
CA ASN A 176 -6.28 -11.92 0.25
C ASN A 176 -7.55 -12.66 -0.20
N ALA A 177 -7.48 -13.98 -0.36
CA ALA A 177 -8.63 -14.82 -0.70
C ALA A 177 -9.63 -14.92 0.47
N TYR A 178 -9.15 -14.93 1.73
CA TYR A 178 -10.00 -14.87 2.92
C TYR A 178 -10.83 -13.59 2.95
N VAL A 179 -10.18 -12.46 2.76
CA VAL A 179 -10.85 -11.14 2.73
C VAL A 179 -11.92 -11.09 1.63
N ASP A 180 -11.69 -11.76 0.50
CA ASP A 180 -12.65 -11.87 -0.61
C ASP A 180 -13.75 -12.94 -0.39
N GLY A 181 -13.69 -13.74 0.69
CA GLY A 181 -14.61 -14.86 0.93
C GLY A 181 -14.50 -15.98 -0.12
N LYS A 182 -13.28 -16.26 -0.63
CA LYS A 182 -13.03 -17.18 -1.75
C LYS A 182 -12.27 -18.46 -1.36
N LEU A 183 -12.12 -18.73 -0.07
CA LEU A 183 -11.43 -19.92 0.41
C LEU A 183 -12.35 -21.14 0.53
N ASP A 184 -11.77 -22.34 0.45
CA ASP A 184 -12.43 -23.54 0.95
C ASP A 184 -12.49 -23.52 2.49
N ALA A 185 -13.43 -24.25 3.07
CA ALA A 185 -13.70 -24.24 4.51
C ALA A 185 -12.46 -24.59 5.38
N LYS A 186 -11.57 -25.46 4.90
CA LYS A 186 -10.39 -25.85 5.64
C LYS A 186 -9.35 -24.74 5.69
N THR A 187 -9.09 -24.12 4.56
CA THR A 187 -8.12 -22.99 4.44
C THR A 187 -8.69 -21.76 5.13
N GLU A 188 -10.00 -21.51 5.00
CA GLU A 188 -10.70 -20.42 5.69
C GLU A 188 -10.53 -20.51 7.20
N LEU A 189 -10.74 -21.71 7.78
CA LEU A 189 -10.53 -21.94 9.20
C LEU A 189 -9.08 -21.67 9.61
N ALA A 190 -8.12 -22.16 8.85
CA ALA A 190 -6.69 -21.95 9.15
C ALA A 190 -6.28 -20.48 9.13
N VAL A 191 -6.78 -19.70 8.17
CA VAL A 191 -6.55 -18.25 8.11
C VAL A 191 -7.28 -17.54 9.25
N GLY A 192 -8.52 -17.93 9.54
CA GLY A 192 -9.30 -17.41 10.66
C GLY A 192 -8.59 -17.62 12.01
N ASP A 193 -8.07 -18.82 12.27
CA ASP A 193 -7.30 -19.12 13.48
C ASP A 193 -6.05 -18.24 13.57
N LYS A 194 -5.33 -18.06 12.47
CA LYS A 194 -4.15 -17.19 12.41
C LYS A 194 -4.49 -15.71 12.65
N LEU A 195 -5.58 -15.21 12.08
CA LEU A 195 -6.09 -13.87 12.36
C LEU A 195 -6.48 -13.71 13.84
N ALA A 196 -7.16 -14.73 14.41
CA ALA A 196 -7.52 -14.74 15.83
C ALA A 196 -6.28 -14.65 16.71
N ASP A 197 -5.19 -15.36 16.39
CA ASP A 197 -3.93 -15.30 17.12
C ASP A 197 -3.30 -13.90 17.04
N VAL A 198 -3.30 -13.26 15.86
CA VAL A 198 -2.84 -11.88 15.70
C VAL A 198 -3.65 -10.93 16.59
N TYR A 199 -4.99 -11.00 16.54
CA TYR A 199 -5.84 -10.13 17.34
C TYR A 199 -5.71 -10.38 18.85
N ARG A 200 -5.53 -11.62 19.30
CA ARG A 200 -5.26 -11.93 20.73
C ARG A 200 -3.93 -11.32 21.21
N GLN A 201 -2.90 -11.30 20.35
CA GLN A 201 -1.62 -10.66 20.69
C GLN A 201 -1.75 -9.15 20.77
N LEU A 202 -2.55 -8.53 19.93
CA LEU A 202 -2.81 -7.10 19.92
C LEU A 202 -3.70 -6.66 21.10
N GLU A 203 -4.66 -7.50 21.48
CA GLU A 203 -5.68 -7.22 22.48
C GLU A 203 -5.83 -8.39 23.48
N PRO A 204 -4.85 -8.57 24.39
CA PRO A 204 -4.85 -9.73 25.31
C PRO A 204 -6.05 -9.75 26.25
N GLU A 205 -6.68 -8.61 26.52
CA GLU A 205 -7.84 -8.47 27.41
C GLU A 205 -9.19 -8.60 26.65
N ALA A 206 -9.17 -8.75 25.32
CA ALA A 206 -10.40 -8.87 24.55
C ALA A 206 -11.09 -10.22 24.80
N SER A 207 -12.42 -10.23 24.84
CA SER A 207 -13.18 -11.46 24.98
C SER A 207 -13.04 -12.33 23.72
N LYS A 208 -13.30 -13.65 23.86
CA LYS A 208 -13.29 -14.57 22.73
C LYS A 208 -14.26 -14.12 21.62
N GLU A 209 -15.44 -13.70 22.00
CA GLU A 209 -16.48 -13.20 21.09
C GLU A 209 -16.05 -11.95 20.35
N ALA A 210 -15.32 -11.04 21.00
CA ALA A 210 -14.77 -9.83 20.36
C ALA A 210 -13.73 -10.19 19.31
N ILE A 211 -12.84 -11.14 19.60
CA ILE A 211 -11.83 -11.63 18.65
C ILE A 211 -12.51 -12.34 17.46
N GLU A 212 -13.46 -13.24 17.72
CA GLU A 212 -14.19 -13.94 16.66
C GLU A 212 -14.93 -12.95 15.74
N LYS A 213 -15.53 -11.91 16.32
CA LYS A 213 -16.16 -10.85 15.54
C LYS A 213 -15.16 -10.14 14.64
N ARG A 214 -13.98 -9.75 15.14
CA ARG A 214 -12.91 -9.11 14.33
C ARG A 214 -12.46 -10.00 13.18
N VAL A 215 -12.35 -11.31 13.41
CA VAL A 215 -11.99 -12.29 12.37
C VAL A 215 -13.05 -12.31 11.25
N ILE A 216 -14.32 -12.37 11.61
CA ILE A 216 -15.43 -12.34 10.63
C ILE A 216 -15.47 -11.00 9.89
N ASP A 217 -15.37 -9.90 10.62
CA ASP A 217 -15.40 -8.54 10.06
C ASP A 217 -14.21 -8.26 9.12
N ALA A 218 -13.15 -9.07 9.14
CA ALA A 218 -12.03 -8.93 8.21
C ALA A 218 -12.43 -9.24 6.76
N GLN A 219 -13.50 -10.00 6.50
CA GLN A 219 -14.02 -10.25 5.16
C GLN A 219 -14.73 -9.01 4.59
N VAL A 220 -14.63 -8.81 3.27
CA VAL A 220 -15.36 -7.74 2.55
C VAL A 220 -16.82 -8.16 2.43
N GLY A 221 -17.71 -7.48 3.14
CA GLY A 221 -19.15 -7.79 3.15
C GLY A 221 -19.63 -8.56 4.38
N GLY A 222 -18.72 -8.74 5.39
CA GLY A 222 -19.09 -9.20 6.72
C GLY A 222 -19.68 -8.09 7.56
#